data_f1cbe4a3b6bc01df9b99ef2aad12c9f9
#
_entry.id   f1cbe4a3b6bc01df9b99ef2aad12c9f9
#
_cell.length_a   1.000
_cell.length_b   1.000
_cell.length_c   1.000
_cell.angle_alpha   90.00
_cell.angle_beta   90.00
_cell.angle_gamma   90.00
#
_symmetry.space_group_name_H-M   'P 1'
#
loop_
_entity.id
_entity.type
_entity.pdbx_description
1 polymer ?
#
loop_
_entity_poly.entity_id
_entity_poly.type
_entity_poly.pdbx_seq_one_letter_code
_entity_poly.pdbx_strand_id
1 'polypeptide(L)' 'MTKQEQLVEYQIQDIIEYIVSDIQIEYDKAMQIFYNSQTFDKLTDIETGLYLESPAYIYGLFQVERNFGRLIQAEI' A
#
# COMPACT_ATOMS: atom_id res chain seq x y z
N MET A 1 -18.47 9.46 -2.56
CA MET A 1 -17.17 9.04 -2.01
C MET A 1 -16.76 10.00 -0.91
N THR A 2 -16.36 9.49 0.23
CA THR A 2 -15.92 10.33 1.34
C THR A 2 -14.51 10.83 1.11
N LYS A 3 -14.10 11.82 1.93
CA LYS A 3 -12.73 12.31 1.84
C LYS A 3 -11.72 11.23 2.17
N GLN A 4 -12.04 10.38 3.14
CA GLN A 4 -11.16 9.27 3.49
C GLN A 4 -10.99 8.33 2.32
N GLU A 5 -12.09 8.00 1.65
CA GLU A 5 -12.02 7.12 0.49
C GLU A 5 -11.21 7.72 -0.64
N GLN A 6 -11.33 9.04 -0.85
CA GLN A 6 -10.52 9.72 -1.87
C GLN A 6 -9.04 9.67 -1.52
N LEU A 7 -8.71 9.87 -0.26
CA LEU A 7 -7.31 9.80 0.17
C LEU A 7 -6.76 8.40 -0.03
N VAL A 8 -7.55 7.38 0.29
CA VAL A 8 -7.14 6.00 0.07
C VAL A 8 -6.86 5.76 -1.40
N GLU A 9 -7.72 6.26 -2.29
CA GLU A 9 -7.53 6.09 -3.73
C GLU A 9 -6.24 6.73 -4.21
N TYR A 10 -5.94 7.94 -3.74
CA TYR A 10 -4.70 8.61 -4.11
C TYR A 10 -3.48 7.84 -3.61
N GLN A 11 -3.56 7.32 -2.39
CA GLN A 11 -2.47 6.52 -1.84
C GLN A 11 -2.24 5.26 -2.69
N ILE A 12 -3.31 4.60 -3.08
CA ILE A 12 -3.20 3.39 -3.89
C ILE A 12 -2.49 3.70 -5.20
N GLN A 13 -2.89 4.77 -5.87
CA GLN A 13 -2.28 5.14 -7.15
C GLN A 13 -0.78 5.43 -6.99
N ASP A 14 -0.43 6.19 -5.95
CA ASP A 14 0.97 6.52 -5.73
C ASP A 14 1.80 5.29 -5.45
N ILE A 15 1.27 4.37 -4.65
CA ILE A 15 2.01 3.17 -4.28
C ILE A 15 2.19 2.26 -5.48
N ILE A 16 1.16 2.12 -6.31
CA ILE A 16 1.28 1.31 -7.51
C ILE A 16 2.36 1.88 -8.43
N GLU A 17 2.43 3.21 -8.55
CA GLU A 17 3.49 3.82 -9.35
C GLU A 17 4.86 3.56 -8.77
N TYR A 18 5.00 3.56 -7.45
CA TYR A 18 6.27 3.18 -6.83
C TYR A 18 6.66 1.75 -7.20
N ILE A 19 5.69 0.84 -7.17
CA ILE A 19 5.96 -0.56 -7.50
C ILE A 19 6.42 -0.68 -8.96
N VAL A 20 5.69 -0.02 -9.87
CA VAL A 20 6.05 -0.04 -11.28
C VAL A 20 7.49 0.46 -11.49
N SER A 21 7.82 1.55 -10.81
CA SER A 21 9.14 2.15 -10.97
C SER A 21 10.25 1.28 -10.36
N ASP A 22 9.98 0.71 -9.19
CA ASP A 22 11.01 -0.04 -8.45
C ASP A 22 11.28 -1.41 -9.04
N ILE A 23 10.21 -2.13 -9.39
CA ILE A 23 10.33 -3.51 -9.84
C ILE A 23 10.30 -3.61 -11.35
N GLN A 24 9.90 -2.53 -12.01
CA GLN A 24 9.86 -2.44 -13.47
C GLN A 24 8.93 -3.50 -14.08
N ILE A 25 7.70 -3.51 -13.59
CA ILE A 25 6.64 -4.39 -14.10
C ILE A 25 5.51 -3.52 -14.61
N GLU A 26 4.61 -4.15 -15.36
CA GLU A 26 3.45 -3.45 -15.90
C GLU A 26 2.52 -2.99 -14.79
N TYR A 27 1.78 -1.93 -15.06
CA TYR A 27 0.85 -1.36 -14.09
C TYR A 27 -0.16 -2.40 -13.59
N ASP A 28 -0.71 -3.19 -14.50
CA ASP A 28 -1.69 -4.20 -14.12
C ASP A 28 -1.10 -5.22 -13.15
N LYS A 29 0.13 -5.62 -13.38
CA LYS A 29 0.81 -6.54 -12.47
C LYS A 29 1.04 -5.91 -11.12
N ALA A 30 1.45 -4.65 -11.11
CA ALA A 30 1.67 -3.93 -9.86
C ALA A 30 0.37 -3.84 -9.07
N MET A 31 -0.75 -3.56 -9.75
CA MET A 31 -2.05 -3.53 -9.10
C MET A 31 -2.38 -4.87 -8.45
N GLN A 32 -2.18 -5.97 -9.17
CA GLN A 32 -2.48 -7.29 -8.66
C GLN A 32 -1.66 -7.60 -7.41
N ILE A 33 -0.38 -7.28 -7.46
CA ILE A 33 0.51 -7.53 -6.33
C ILE A 33 0.06 -6.73 -5.11
N PHE A 34 -0.23 -5.45 -5.31
CA PHE A 34 -0.60 -4.60 -4.19
C PHE A 34 -1.97 -4.98 -3.63
N TYR A 35 -2.94 -5.24 -4.49
CA TYR A 35 -4.29 -5.56 -4.04
C TYR A 35 -4.35 -6.86 -3.24
N ASN A 36 -3.38 -7.74 -3.41
CA ASN A 36 -3.33 -8.99 -2.67
C ASN A 36 -2.48 -8.90 -1.42
N SER A 37 -2.03 -7.71 -1.06
CA SER A 37 -1.13 -7.53 0.06
C SER A 37 -1.89 -7.22 1.35
N GLN A 38 -1.25 -7.51 2.48
CA GLN A 38 -1.77 -7.12 3.78
C GLN A 38 -1.74 -5.60 3.95
N THR A 39 -0.77 -4.96 3.33
CA THR A 39 -0.67 -3.50 3.36
C THR A 39 -1.92 -2.89 2.74
N PHE A 40 -2.40 -3.44 1.64
CA PHE A 40 -3.62 -2.96 1.00
C PHE A 40 -4.82 -3.10 1.95
N ASP A 41 -4.92 -4.24 2.62
CA ASP A 41 -6.01 -4.48 3.56
C ASP A 41 -6.01 -3.42 4.66
N LYS A 42 -4.84 -3.10 5.19
CA LYS A 42 -4.72 -2.09 6.24
C LYS A 42 -5.02 -0.70 5.71
N LEU A 43 -4.56 -0.40 4.51
CA LEU A 43 -4.77 0.92 3.93
C LEU A 43 -6.25 1.19 3.69
N THR A 44 -6.99 0.20 3.23
CA THR A 44 -8.41 0.36 2.94
C THR A 44 -9.29 0.28 4.18
N ASP A 45 -8.74 -0.15 5.29
CA ASP A 45 -9.46 -0.16 6.57
C ASP A 45 -9.26 1.19 7.24
N ILE A 46 -10.29 2.02 7.16
CA ILE A 46 -10.23 3.39 7.65
C ILE A 46 -9.80 3.46 9.12
N GLU A 47 -10.20 2.47 9.90
CA GLU A 47 -9.92 2.49 11.34
C GLU A 47 -8.44 2.39 11.66
N THR A 48 -7.64 1.83 10.74
CA THR A 48 -6.20 1.76 11.00
C THR A 48 -5.52 3.13 10.93
N GLY A 49 -6.14 4.08 10.24
CA GLY A 49 -5.55 5.39 10.04
C GLY A 49 -4.36 5.40 9.10
N LEU A 50 -4.07 4.29 8.44
CA LEU A 50 -2.90 4.21 7.58
C LEU A 50 -2.99 5.19 6.42
N TYR A 51 -4.20 5.47 5.96
CA TYR A 51 -4.39 6.40 4.84
C TYR A 51 -3.92 7.82 5.17
N LEU A 52 -3.68 8.12 6.44
CA LEU A 52 -3.19 9.43 6.85
C LEU A 52 -1.67 9.55 6.77
N GLU A 53 -0.98 8.43 6.56
CA GLU A 53 0.47 8.44 6.43
C GLU A 53 0.87 8.79 5.00
N SER A 54 2.15 9.10 4.81
CA SER A 54 2.64 9.41 3.48
C SER A 54 2.68 8.16 2.61
N PRO A 55 2.57 8.32 1.28
CA PRO A 55 2.72 7.16 0.39
C PRO A 55 4.06 6.46 0.56
N ALA A 56 5.13 7.21 0.83
CA ALA A 56 6.44 6.61 1.02
C ALA A 56 6.46 5.69 2.24
N TYR A 57 5.81 6.11 3.32
CA TYR A 57 5.74 5.29 4.52
C TYR A 57 4.97 4.00 4.25
N ILE A 58 3.82 4.13 3.57
CA ILE A 58 2.99 2.97 3.26
C ILE A 58 3.72 2.02 2.33
N TYR A 59 4.44 2.56 1.36
CA TYR A 59 5.23 1.74 0.46
C TYR A 59 6.33 1.00 1.21
N GLY A 60 6.92 1.65 2.22
CA GLY A 60 7.89 0.99 3.08
C GLY A 60 7.32 -0.22 3.79
N LEU A 61 6.09 -0.10 4.29
CA LEU A 61 5.39 -1.25 4.89
C LEU A 61 5.20 -2.37 3.88
N PHE A 62 4.81 -2.01 2.66
CA PHE A 62 4.62 -2.99 1.61
C PHE A 62 5.93 -3.72 1.30
N GLN A 63 7.04 -2.99 1.27
CA GLN A 63 8.35 -3.61 1.02
C GLN A 63 8.73 -4.59 2.12
N VAL A 64 8.43 -4.22 3.37
CA VAL A 64 8.68 -5.13 4.50
C VAL A 64 7.85 -6.40 4.32
N GLU A 65 6.59 -6.24 3.97
CA GLU A 65 5.73 -7.40 3.76
C GLU A 65 6.29 -8.31 2.68
N ARG A 66 6.73 -7.74 1.56
CA ARG A 66 7.27 -8.55 0.47
C ARG A 66 8.54 -9.27 0.86
N ASN A 67 9.41 -8.59 1.61
CA ASN A 67 10.69 -9.18 1.98
C ASN A 67 10.54 -10.32 2.97
N PHE A 68 9.56 -10.25 3.85
CA PHE A 68 9.38 -11.22 4.91
C PHE A 68 8.12 -12.06 4.76
N GLY A 69 7.37 -11.84 3.68
CA GLY A 69 6.15 -12.59 3.42
C GLY A 69 4.95 -12.15 4.26
N ARG A 70 5.13 -11.14 5.12
CA ARG A 70 4.05 -10.63 5.96
C ARG A 70 4.48 -9.34 6.61
N LEU A 71 3.51 -8.61 7.13
CA LEU A 71 3.82 -7.44 7.94
C LEU A 71 4.32 -7.87 9.32
N ILE A 72 5.37 -7.21 9.79
CA ILE A 72 5.97 -7.53 11.06
C ILE A 72 6.00 -6.34 12.01
N GLN A 73 5.23 -5.29 11.73
CA GLN A 73 5.18 -4.15 12.64
C GLN A 73 4.18 -4.37 13.76
N ALA A 74 3.68 -5.58 13.91
CA ALA A 74 2.67 -5.88 14.92
C ALA A 74 3.17 -5.65 16.34
N GLU A 75 4.46 -5.63 16.50
CA GLU A 75 5.05 -5.36 17.81
C GLU A 75 4.79 -3.93 18.26
N ILE A 76 4.35 -3.14 17.37
CA ILE A 76 4.10 -1.73 17.65
C ILE A 76 2.79 -1.55 18.38
#